data_c834602162cc989d89a2b4ac65fa0cb0
#
_entry.id   c834602162cc989d89a2b4ac65fa0cb0
#
_cell.length_a   1.000
_cell.length_b   1.000
_cell.length_c   1.000
_cell.angle_alpha   90.00
_cell.angle_beta   90.00
_cell.angle_gamma   90.00
#
_symmetry.space_group_name_H-M   'P 1'
#
loop_
_entity.id
_entity.type
_entity.pdbx_description
1 polymer ?
#
loop_
_entity_poly.entity_id
_entity_poly.type
_entity_poly.pdbx_seq_one_letter_code
_entity_poly.pdbx_strand_id
1 'polypeptide(L)'
;MWHVEGRKIDGLLRHPADSPQWKAFDALFPNFGNEARNLRLGLAFDGMNPFGNLNTSHSSWPVLLMIYNLPPWLCMKRKYIMLCMMIAGPRQPGNDIDVYLTPFIEDLRTLWEHGADVWDGNLQETFRLRAMVFCTINDFPAYGNLSGYSVKGHHACPICEKNTSFVQLKHGKKTIYTRHRRFLNQFHPYRWLMKAFNGSVENETAPKLLDGKEVHDRVKDIITIFGKT
;
A
#
# COMPACT_ATOMS: atom_id res chain seq x y z
N MET A 1 19.36 16.96 1.01
CA MET A 1 18.32 15.97 1.48
C MET A 1 18.80 14.57 1.20
N TRP A 2 18.72 13.64 2.22
CA TRP A 2 19.31 12.32 2.09
C TRP A 2 18.83 11.52 0.86
N HIS A 3 17.55 11.51 0.57
CA HIS A 3 17.00 10.75 -0.56
C HIS A 3 17.43 11.29 -1.94
N VAL A 4 18.00 12.48 -2.00
CA VAL A 4 18.59 13.07 -3.23
C VAL A 4 20.10 12.87 -3.26
N GLU A 5 20.80 13.25 -2.20
CA GLU A 5 22.28 13.39 -2.18
C GLU A 5 22.97 12.24 -1.42
N GLY A 6 22.30 11.67 -0.42
CA GLY A 6 22.91 10.69 0.50
C GLY A 6 22.76 9.23 0.07
N ARG A 7 22.12 8.94 -1.07
CA ARG A 7 21.91 7.57 -1.57
C ARG A 7 23.11 7.08 -2.39
N LYS A 8 23.37 5.79 -2.29
CA LYS A 8 24.29 5.13 -3.20
C LYS A 8 23.52 4.71 -4.48
N ILE A 9 23.95 5.20 -5.63
CA ILE A 9 23.33 4.91 -6.93
C ILE A 9 24.14 3.79 -7.62
N ASP A 10 23.83 2.54 -7.31
CA ASP A 10 24.50 1.35 -7.86
C ASP A 10 23.52 0.31 -8.44
N GLY A 11 22.27 0.72 -8.68
CA GLY A 11 21.23 -0.14 -9.25
C GLY A 11 20.54 -1.07 -8.25
N LEU A 12 20.97 -1.11 -6.99
CA LEU A 12 20.32 -1.93 -5.96
C LEU A 12 19.17 -1.18 -5.29
N LEU A 13 18.09 -1.88 -5.05
CA LEU A 13 16.90 -1.36 -4.37
C LEU A 13 17.07 -1.50 -2.85
N ARG A 14 17.40 -0.42 -2.16
CA ARG A 14 17.56 -0.36 -0.69
C ARG A 14 16.54 0.54 -0.02
N HIS A 15 15.93 1.42 -0.80
CA HIS A 15 14.98 2.41 -0.32
C HIS A 15 13.92 2.68 -1.40
N PRO A 16 12.68 3.08 -1.06
CA PRO A 16 11.67 3.45 -2.06
C PRO A 16 12.17 4.43 -3.12
N ALA A 17 13.06 5.36 -2.77
CA ALA A 17 13.67 6.30 -3.71
C ALA A 17 14.57 5.64 -4.79
N ASP A 18 14.97 4.38 -4.63
CA ASP A 18 15.73 3.63 -5.64
C ASP A 18 14.80 2.99 -6.67
N SER A 19 13.50 2.91 -6.38
CA SER A 19 12.52 2.18 -7.19
C SER A 19 12.26 2.86 -8.54
N PRO A 20 11.96 2.07 -9.57
CA PRO A 20 11.49 2.61 -10.85
C PRO A 20 10.25 3.49 -10.71
N GLN A 21 9.35 3.16 -9.77
CA GLN A 21 8.12 3.90 -9.52
C GLN A 21 8.39 5.33 -9.04
N TRP A 22 9.37 5.49 -8.12
CA TRP A 22 9.76 6.83 -7.65
C TRP A 22 10.30 7.68 -8.80
N LYS A 23 11.19 7.11 -9.61
CA LYS A 23 11.79 7.79 -10.76
C LYS A 23 10.75 8.14 -11.82
N ALA A 24 9.84 7.23 -12.11
CA ALA A 24 8.75 7.45 -13.06
C ALA A 24 7.80 8.54 -12.58
N PHE A 25 7.51 8.57 -11.27
CA PHE A 25 6.68 9.62 -10.67
C PHE A 25 7.33 11.00 -10.79
N ASP A 26 8.61 11.11 -10.44
CA ASP A 26 9.34 12.39 -10.55
C ASP A 26 9.43 12.89 -12.00
N ALA A 27 9.57 11.99 -12.96
CA ALA A 27 9.56 12.31 -14.37
C ALA A 27 8.17 12.77 -14.86
N LEU A 28 7.10 12.17 -14.34
CA LEU A 28 5.72 12.52 -14.68
C LEU A 28 5.27 13.85 -14.04
N PHE A 29 5.76 14.14 -12.84
CA PHE A 29 5.43 15.34 -12.07
C PHE A 29 6.68 16.16 -11.70
N PRO A 30 7.37 16.78 -12.69
CA PRO A 30 8.66 17.44 -12.44
C PRO A 30 8.56 18.60 -11.44
N ASN A 31 7.44 19.33 -11.41
CA ASN A 31 7.22 20.41 -10.43
C ASN A 31 7.16 19.88 -8.98
N PHE A 32 6.77 18.64 -8.78
CA PHE A 32 6.81 17.99 -7.48
C PHE A 32 8.20 17.37 -7.22
N GLY A 33 8.76 16.69 -8.21
CA GLY A 33 10.02 15.95 -8.11
C GLY A 33 11.25 16.87 -7.89
N ASN A 34 11.25 18.06 -8.47
CA ASN A 34 12.34 19.04 -8.36
C ASN A 34 12.44 19.70 -6.98
N GLU A 35 11.34 19.72 -6.20
CA GLU A 35 11.40 20.18 -4.81
C GLU A 35 11.66 18.98 -3.87
N ALA A 36 12.89 18.86 -3.43
CA ALA A 36 13.34 17.72 -2.60
C ALA A 36 12.63 17.64 -1.23
N ARG A 37 12.06 18.75 -0.76
CA ARG A 37 11.32 18.81 0.52
C ARG A 37 9.88 18.32 0.41
N ASN A 38 9.34 18.15 -0.79
CA ASN A 38 8.03 17.57 -0.99
C ASN A 38 7.96 16.14 -0.45
N LEU A 39 6.91 15.82 0.31
CA LEU A 39 6.82 14.59 1.07
C LEU A 39 6.26 13.44 0.23
N ARG A 40 6.95 12.31 0.30
CA ARG A 40 6.48 11.03 -0.22
C ARG A 40 6.18 10.11 0.95
N LEU A 41 4.92 9.79 1.13
CA LEU A 41 4.39 9.16 2.33
C LEU A 41 4.07 7.69 2.07
N GLY A 42 4.43 6.83 3.02
CA GLY A 42 3.86 5.49 3.15
C GLY A 42 2.69 5.55 4.12
N LEU A 43 1.57 4.96 3.75
CA LEU A 43 0.37 4.93 4.56
C LEU A 43 0.11 3.50 5.03
N ALA A 44 0.18 3.26 6.35
CA ALA A 44 0.00 1.94 6.94
C ALA A 44 -1.29 1.84 7.74
N PHE A 45 -1.96 0.70 7.57
CA PHE A 45 -3.20 0.34 8.26
C PHE A 45 -3.05 -1.06 8.83
N ASP A 46 -3.48 -1.24 10.08
CA ASP A 46 -3.61 -2.57 10.67
C ASP A 46 -4.60 -2.55 11.83
N GLY A 47 -5.35 -3.65 11.98
CA GLY A 47 -6.26 -3.83 13.11
C GLY A 47 -5.53 -4.43 14.29
N MET A 48 -5.51 -3.75 15.42
CA MET A 48 -4.90 -4.24 16.66
C MET A 48 -5.88 -4.35 17.81
N ASN A 49 -5.70 -5.35 18.67
CA ASN A 49 -6.37 -5.42 19.95
C ASN A 49 -5.50 -4.72 21.02
N PRO A 50 -5.89 -3.54 21.51
CA PRO A 50 -5.08 -2.78 22.47
C PRO A 50 -5.04 -3.42 23.87
N PHE A 51 -5.94 -4.35 24.18
CA PHE A 51 -6.05 -4.97 25.51
C PHE A 51 -5.18 -6.22 25.69
N GLY A 52 -4.52 -6.70 24.63
CA GLY A 52 -3.54 -7.79 24.69
C GLY A 52 -4.11 -9.16 25.06
N ASN A 53 -5.43 -9.31 25.23
CA ASN A 53 -6.06 -10.58 25.55
C ASN A 53 -6.92 -11.08 24.37
N LEU A 54 -6.89 -12.40 24.13
CA LEU A 54 -7.63 -13.05 23.05
C LEU A 54 -9.15 -13.17 23.32
N ASN A 55 -9.59 -12.89 24.56
CA ASN A 55 -10.98 -13.03 24.96
C ASN A 55 -11.84 -11.80 24.63
N THR A 56 -11.22 -10.65 24.38
CA THR A 56 -11.93 -9.44 23.94
C THR A 56 -11.76 -9.29 22.42
N SER A 57 -12.85 -9.38 21.70
CA SER A 57 -12.90 -9.10 20.26
C SER A 57 -12.94 -7.58 20.02
N HIS A 58 -11.87 -6.87 20.42
CA HIS A 58 -11.73 -5.44 20.18
C HIS A 58 -10.73 -5.20 19.06
N SER A 59 -11.08 -4.36 18.10
CA SER A 59 -10.19 -4.00 16.99
C SER A 59 -10.13 -2.48 16.86
N SER A 60 -8.98 -1.91 17.23
CA SER A 60 -8.64 -0.50 16.94
C SER A 60 -7.74 -0.44 15.72
N TRP A 61 -7.92 0.59 14.89
CA TRP A 61 -7.18 0.73 13.63
C TRP A 61 -6.39 2.03 13.62
N PRO A 62 -5.11 2.00 13.99
CA PRO A 62 -4.21 3.12 13.79
C PRO A 62 -3.92 3.32 12.31
N VAL A 63 -3.93 4.56 11.88
CA VAL A 63 -3.52 5.00 10.54
C VAL A 63 -2.20 5.73 10.71
N LEU A 64 -1.14 5.14 10.16
CA LEU A 64 0.23 5.59 10.35
C LEU A 64 0.81 6.12 9.04
N LEU A 65 1.56 7.21 9.13
CA LEU A 65 2.33 7.76 8.02
C LEU A 65 3.82 7.63 8.26
N MET A 66 4.52 7.10 7.27
CA MET A 66 5.97 7.05 7.19
C MET A 66 6.46 8.05 6.14
N ILE A 67 7.50 8.82 6.47
CA ILE A 67 8.11 9.79 5.55
C ILE A 67 9.29 9.14 4.84
N TYR A 68 9.13 8.81 3.57
CA TYR A 68 10.19 8.17 2.76
C TYR A 68 11.27 9.14 2.26
N ASN A 69 11.16 10.43 2.54
CA ASN A 69 12.26 11.36 2.34
C ASN A 69 13.42 11.12 3.32
N LEU A 70 13.12 10.49 4.47
CA LEU A 70 14.09 10.14 5.49
C LEU A 70 14.94 8.92 5.09
N PRO A 71 16.18 8.80 5.59
CA PRO A 71 16.98 7.61 5.36
C PRO A 71 16.36 6.36 6.01
N PRO A 72 16.67 5.13 5.50
CA PRO A 72 16.04 3.88 5.95
C PRO A 72 16.15 3.64 7.46
N TRP A 73 17.27 4.04 8.07
CA TRP A 73 17.48 3.90 9.52
C TRP A 73 16.69 4.89 10.38
N LEU A 74 16.03 5.87 9.78
CA LEU A 74 15.18 6.84 10.48
C LEU A 74 13.69 6.66 10.16
N CYS A 75 13.32 6.42 8.89
CA CYS A 75 11.91 6.41 8.47
C CYS A 75 11.06 5.37 9.23
N MET A 76 11.66 4.28 9.71
CA MET A 76 10.99 3.24 10.50
C MET A 76 11.15 3.40 12.02
N LYS A 77 11.82 4.46 12.50
CA LYS A 77 11.88 4.70 13.94
C LYS A 77 10.59 5.33 14.44
N ARG A 78 10.08 4.83 15.59
CA ARG A 78 8.84 5.27 16.22
C ARG A 78 8.67 6.79 16.28
N LYS A 79 9.73 7.54 16.58
CA LYS A 79 9.66 9.01 16.69
C LYS A 79 9.44 9.75 15.38
N TYR A 80 9.60 9.06 14.22
CA TYR A 80 9.42 9.63 12.89
C TYR A 80 8.19 9.05 12.17
N ILE A 81 7.48 8.11 12.79
CA ILE A 81 6.22 7.59 12.31
C ILE A 81 5.11 8.46 12.92
N MET A 82 4.25 9.00 12.09
CA MET A 82 3.14 9.84 12.52
C MET A 82 1.88 8.99 12.67
N LEU A 83 1.20 9.09 13.81
CA LEU A 83 -0.17 8.62 13.97
C LEU A 83 -1.10 9.74 13.49
N CYS A 84 -1.67 9.59 12.30
CA CYS A 84 -2.56 10.61 11.75
C CYS A 84 -4.03 10.40 12.15
N MET A 85 -4.41 9.15 12.44
CA MET A 85 -5.79 8.83 12.87
C MET A 85 -5.79 7.55 13.71
N MET A 86 -6.80 7.43 14.59
CA MET A 86 -7.13 6.22 15.33
C MET A 86 -8.62 5.91 15.21
N ILE A 87 -8.96 4.83 14.55
CA ILE A 87 -10.33 4.31 14.57
C ILE A 87 -10.47 3.43 15.82
N ALA A 88 -11.25 3.91 16.80
CA ALA A 88 -11.23 3.35 18.15
C ALA A 88 -11.83 1.94 18.29
N GLY A 89 -12.65 1.49 17.35
CA GLY A 89 -13.36 0.21 17.47
C GLY A 89 -14.67 0.33 18.26
N PRO A 90 -15.20 -0.72 18.87
CA PRO A 90 -14.59 -2.06 19.09
C PRO A 90 -14.54 -2.98 17.86
N ARG A 91 -15.32 -2.69 16.83
CA ARG A 91 -15.35 -3.49 15.59
C ARG A 91 -14.41 -2.88 14.55
N GLN A 92 -13.92 -3.74 13.67
CA GLN A 92 -13.19 -3.26 12.49
C GLN A 92 -14.10 -2.38 11.61
N PRO A 93 -13.55 -1.37 10.90
CA PRO A 93 -14.34 -0.45 10.09
C PRO A 93 -15.04 -1.13 8.89
N GLY A 94 -14.50 -2.25 8.40
CA GLY A 94 -15.04 -2.95 7.24
C GLY A 94 -15.19 -2.02 6.04
N ASN A 95 -16.32 -2.08 5.37
CA ASN A 95 -16.62 -1.25 4.19
C ASN A 95 -16.85 0.24 4.52
N ASP A 96 -17.04 0.58 5.81
CA ASP A 96 -17.21 1.97 6.24
C ASP A 96 -15.87 2.69 6.47
N ILE A 97 -14.74 2.08 6.13
CA ILE A 97 -13.40 2.66 6.31
C ILE A 97 -13.26 4.01 5.59
N ASP A 98 -13.93 4.19 4.46
CA ASP A 98 -13.91 5.42 3.68
C ASP A 98 -14.47 6.61 4.45
N VAL A 99 -15.48 6.39 5.32
CA VAL A 99 -16.05 7.46 6.19
C VAL A 99 -14.96 8.03 7.11
N TYR A 100 -14.15 7.13 7.67
CA TYR A 100 -13.05 7.54 8.56
C TYR A 100 -11.91 8.22 7.80
N LEU A 101 -11.59 7.72 6.61
CA LEU A 101 -10.46 8.22 5.82
C LEU A 101 -10.77 9.52 5.06
N THR A 102 -12.04 9.87 4.85
CA THR A 102 -12.44 11.05 4.06
C THR A 102 -11.71 12.34 4.49
N PRO A 103 -11.69 12.75 5.78
CA PRO A 103 -11.01 13.99 6.18
C PRO A 103 -9.50 13.95 5.88
N PHE A 104 -8.88 12.80 6.10
CA PHE A 104 -7.46 12.61 5.82
C PHE A 104 -7.14 12.69 4.31
N ILE A 105 -7.99 12.13 3.47
CA ILE A 105 -7.83 12.19 2.00
C ILE A 105 -8.05 13.64 1.50
N GLU A 106 -8.95 14.40 2.10
CA GLU A 106 -9.16 15.82 1.80
C GLU A 106 -7.93 16.67 2.14
N ASP A 107 -7.30 16.43 3.30
CA ASP A 107 -6.04 17.06 3.67
C ASP A 107 -4.92 16.74 2.69
N LEU A 108 -4.79 15.45 2.31
CA LEU A 108 -3.80 15.03 1.31
C LEU A 108 -4.06 15.65 -0.07
N ARG A 109 -5.32 15.78 -0.47
CA ARG A 109 -5.69 16.47 -1.72
C ARG A 109 -5.27 17.93 -1.67
N THR A 110 -5.56 18.62 -0.56
CA THR A 110 -5.15 20.01 -0.35
C THR A 110 -3.63 20.16 -0.45
N LEU A 111 -2.87 19.27 0.19
CA LEU A 111 -1.41 19.27 0.10
C LEU A 111 -0.89 18.97 -1.31
N TRP A 112 -1.57 18.12 -2.05
CA TRP A 112 -1.21 17.81 -3.44
C TRP A 112 -1.50 18.97 -4.40
N GLU A 113 -2.71 19.53 -4.35
CA GLU A 113 -3.20 20.52 -5.30
C GLU A 113 -2.63 21.92 -5.00
N HIS A 114 -2.68 22.32 -3.74
CA HIS A 114 -2.36 23.68 -3.31
C HIS A 114 -1.03 23.76 -2.55
N GLY A 115 -0.69 22.73 -1.78
CA GLY A 115 0.43 22.74 -0.85
C GLY A 115 0.18 23.61 0.36
N ALA A 116 1.16 23.65 1.26
CA ALA A 116 1.18 24.52 2.45
C ALA A 116 2.47 25.31 2.50
N ASP A 117 2.41 26.56 2.93
CA ASP A 117 3.59 27.38 3.14
C ASP A 117 4.26 26.97 4.46
N VAL A 118 5.50 26.51 4.37
CA VAL A 118 6.29 26.02 5.50
C VAL A 118 7.62 26.74 5.56
N TRP A 119 8.01 27.15 6.77
CA TRP A 119 9.32 27.75 7.02
C TRP A 119 10.41 26.68 7.11
N ASP A 120 11.44 26.80 6.27
CA ASP A 120 12.65 26.00 6.34
C ASP A 120 13.70 26.71 7.21
N GLY A 121 13.83 26.25 8.44
CA GLY A 121 14.78 26.85 9.40
C GLY A 121 16.26 26.66 9.03
N ASN A 122 16.59 25.70 8.14
CA ASN A 122 17.95 25.49 7.67
C ASN A 122 18.33 26.47 6.52
N LEU A 123 17.42 26.64 5.57
CA LEU A 123 17.63 27.55 4.42
C LEU A 123 17.14 28.97 4.71
N GLN A 124 16.47 29.20 5.85
CA GLN A 124 15.91 30.50 6.25
C GLN A 124 14.97 31.08 5.20
N GLU A 125 14.11 30.25 4.62
CA GLU A 125 13.13 30.62 3.62
C GLU A 125 11.78 29.93 3.82
N THR A 126 10.72 30.52 3.28
CA THR A 126 9.41 29.88 3.17
C THR A 126 9.32 29.17 1.83
N PHE A 127 8.88 27.91 1.84
CA PHE A 127 8.63 27.15 0.62
C PHE A 127 7.24 26.52 0.63
N ARG A 128 6.75 26.16 -0.55
CA ARG A 128 5.45 25.50 -0.72
C ARG A 128 5.63 23.99 -0.62
N LEU A 129 5.32 23.42 0.55
CA LEU A 129 5.33 21.99 0.80
C LEU A 129 4.15 21.31 0.12
N ARG A 130 4.42 20.28 -0.65
CA ARG A 130 3.43 19.35 -1.19
C ARG A 130 3.66 17.94 -0.65
N ALA A 131 2.61 17.12 -0.65
CA ALA A 131 2.71 15.72 -0.22
C ALA A 131 1.91 14.80 -1.14
N MET A 132 2.38 13.54 -1.24
CA MET A 132 1.68 12.47 -1.93
C MET A 132 1.83 11.15 -1.19
N VAL A 133 0.83 10.25 -1.31
CA VAL A 133 0.96 8.87 -0.86
C VAL A 133 1.66 8.06 -1.94
N PHE A 134 2.87 7.61 -1.63
CA PHE A 134 3.67 6.80 -2.54
C PHE A 134 3.21 5.34 -2.57
N CYS A 135 2.86 4.79 -1.42
CA CYS A 135 2.32 3.43 -1.32
C CYS A 135 1.49 3.26 -0.05
N THR A 136 0.64 2.26 -0.04
CA THR A 136 -0.03 1.74 1.15
C THR A 136 0.66 0.48 1.65
N ILE A 137 0.67 0.27 2.98
CA ILE A 137 1.28 -0.87 3.66
C ILE A 137 0.22 -1.47 4.56
N ASN A 138 -0.25 -2.64 4.21
CA ASN A 138 -1.35 -3.30 4.91
C ASN A 138 -1.24 -4.82 4.76
N ASP A 139 -1.82 -5.54 5.70
CA ASP A 139 -2.03 -6.97 5.56
C ASP A 139 -3.15 -7.27 4.55
N PHE A 140 -3.36 -8.55 4.25
CA PHE A 140 -4.35 -8.95 3.25
C PHE A 140 -5.80 -8.67 3.67
N PRO A 141 -6.24 -8.83 4.93
CA PRO A 141 -7.54 -8.38 5.41
C PRO A 141 -7.77 -6.89 5.28
N ALA A 142 -6.82 -6.06 5.70
CA ALA A 142 -6.91 -4.60 5.57
C ALA A 142 -6.96 -4.18 4.09
N TYR A 143 -6.23 -4.87 3.22
CA TYR A 143 -6.30 -4.63 1.78
C TYR A 143 -7.72 -4.82 1.22
N GLY A 144 -8.46 -5.83 1.72
CA GLY A 144 -9.88 -6.00 1.35
C GLY A 144 -10.74 -4.81 1.72
N ASN A 145 -10.59 -4.29 2.93
CA ASN A 145 -11.33 -3.13 3.39
C ASN A 145 -11.01 -1.87 2.57
N LEU A 146 -9.73 -1.66 2.23
CA LEU A 146 -9.28 -0.48 1.46
C LEU A 146 -9.64 -0.55 -0.03
N SER A 147 -9.59 -1.72 -0.63
CA SER A 147 -9.81 -1.90 -2.06
C SER A 147 -11.26 -2.22 -2.44
N GLY A 148 -12.10 -2.58 -1.47
CA GLY A 148 -13.44 -3.09 -1.70
C GLY A 148 -13.48 -4.50 -2.30
N TYR A 149 -12.34 -5.16 -2.50
CA TYR A 149 -12.29 -6.53 -2.98
C TYR A 149 -12.54 -7.55 -1.86
N SER A 150 -13.20 -8.64 -2.21
CA SER A 150 -13.29 -9.78 -1.30
C SER A 150 -11.91 -10.43 -1.10
N VAL A 151 -11.47 -10.58 0.14
CA VAL A 151 -10.25 -11.31 0.50
C VAL A 151 -10.52 -12.76 0.89
N LYS A 152 -11.75 -13.25 0.62
CA LYS A 152 -12.19 -14.62 0.90
C LYS A 152 -12.86 -15.25 -0.33
N GLY A 153 -12.90 -16.59 -0.37
CA GLY A 153 -13.54 -17.32 -1.47
C GLY A 153 -12.60 -17.55 -2.65
N HIS A 154 -13.16 -17.84 -3.82
CA HIS A 154 -12.41 -18.34 -4.97
C HIS A 154 -11.69 -17.23 -5.76
N HIS A 155 -12.14 -16.00 -5.68
CA HIS A 155 -11.62 -14.85 -6.43
C HIS A 155 -11.08 -13.74 -5.51
N ALA A 156 -10.38 -14.15 -4.45
CA ALA A 156 -9.93 -13.23 -3.40
C ALA A 156 -8.63 -12.46 -3.72
N CYS A 157 -8.03 -12.64 -4.88
CA CYS A 157 -6.82 -11.91 -5.26
C CYS A 157 -7.18 -10.70 -6.13
N PRO A 158 -6.97 -9.45 -5.65
CA PRO A 158 -7.28 -8.25 -6.43
C PRO A 158 -6.40 -8.06 -7.68
N ILE A 159 -5.25 -8.75 -7.74
CA ILE A 159 -4.38 -8.75 -8.92
C ILE A 159 -4.86 -9.77 -9.96
N CYS A 160 -5.24 -10.95 -9.49
CA CYS A 160 -5.65 -12.05 -10.37
C CYS A 160 -7.14 -12.01 -10.73
N GLU A 161 -7.96 -11.40 -9.88
CA GLU A 161 -9.41 -11.28 -10.02
C GLU A 161 -10.07 -12.64 -10.38
N LYS A 162 -10.81 -12.71 -11.46
CA LYS A 162 -11.44 -13.94 -12.00
C LYS A 162 -10.42 -15.04 -12.35
N ASN A 163 -9.18 -14.68 -12.58
CA ASN A 163 -8.09 -15.62 -12.89
C ASN A 163 -7.33 -16.09 -11.62
N THR A 164 -7.88 -15.88 -10.44
CA THR A 164 -7.32 -16.40 -9.18
C THR A 164 -7.29 -17.92 -9.24
N SER A 165 -6.11 -18.51 -9.09
CA SER A 165 -5.96 -19.96 -9.03
C SER A 165 -6.12 -20.46 -7.60
N PHE A 166 -7.04 -21.39 -7.40
CA PHE A 166 -7.36 -21.92 -6.07
C PHE A 166 -7.62 -23.43 -6.08
N VAL A 167 -7.52 -24.03 -4.92
CA VAL A 167 -7.93 -25.41 -4.65
C VAL A 167 -8.75 -25.42 -3.36
N GLN A 168 -9.95 -26.02 -3.41
CA GLN A 168 -10.76 -26.24 -2.22
C GLN A 168 -10.36 -27.57 -1.57
N LEU A 169 -9.91 -27.50 -0.32
CA LEU A 169 -9.54 -28.70 0.45
C LEU A 169 -10.80 -29.45 0.88
N LYS A 170 -10.92 -30.73 0.47
CA LYS A 170 -12.12 -31.55 0.73
C LYS A 170 -12.40 -31.73 2.24
N HIS A 171 -11.39 -32.03 3.03
CA HIS A 171 -11.54 -32.29 4.46
C HIS A 171 -11.44 -31.03 5.33
N GLY A 172 -10.54 -30.12 4.97
CA GLY A 172 -10.32 -28.88 5.72
C GLY A 172 -11.33 -27.77 5.43
N LYS A 173 -12.19 -27.92 4.41
CA LYS A 173 -13.14 -26.91 3.91
C LYS A 173 -12.52 -25.51 3.72
N LYS A 174 -11.20 -25.45 3.49
CA LYS A 174 -10.44 -24.21 3.28
C LYS A 174 -10.08 -24.05 1.82
N THR A 175 -10.12 -22.82 1.35
CA THR A 175 -9.59 -22.46 0.04
C THR A 175 -8.10 -22.13 0.18
N ILE A 176 -7.28 -22.78 -0.62
CA ILE A 176 -5.85 -22.43 -0.75
C ILE A 176 -5.62 -21.82 -2.14
N TYR A 177 -4.79 -20.80 -2.21
CA TYR A 177 -4.42 -20.15 -3.45
C TYR A 177 -3.12 -20.75 -3.97
N THR A 178 -3.06 -20.96 -5.27
CA THR A 178 -1.98 -21.68 -5.93
C THR A 178 -1.40 -20.89 -7.09
N ARG A 179 -0.37 -21.44 -7.75
CA ARG A 179 0.24 -20.87 -8.97
C ARG A 179 0.96 -19.54 -8.76
N HIS A 180 1.46 -19.26 -7.56
CA HIS A 180 2.23 -18.04 -7.27
C HIS A 180 3.52 -17.94 -8.11
N ARG A 181 4.08 -19.08 -8.57
CA ARG A 181 5.29 -19.10 -9.41
C ARG A 181 5.11 -18.39 -10.74
N ARG A 182 3.90 -18.18 -11.24
CA ARG A 182 3.64 -17.42 -12.48
C ARG A 182 4.06 -15.96 -12.39
N PHE A 183 4.24 -15.41 -11.17
CA PHE A 183 4.74 -14.05 -10.91
C PHE A 183 6.27 -13.95 -10.96
N LEU A 184 6.99 -15.07 -10.98
CA LEU A 184 8.44 -15.09 -11.16
C LEU A 184 8.79 -14.84 -12.63
N ASN A 185 10.02 -14.39 -12.88
CA ASN A 185 10.55 -14.29 -14.24
C ASN A 185 10.36 -15.61 -15.00
N GLN A 186 10.08 -15.55 -16.31
CA GLN A 186 9.80 -16.73 -17.15
C GLN A 186 10.89 -17.79 -17.07
N PHE A 187 12.14 -17.39 -16.94
CA PHE A 187 13.30 -18.31 -16.86
C PHE A 187 13.73 -18.62 -15.42
N HIS A 188 12.95 -18.23 -14.41
CA HIS A 188 13.31 -18.45 -13.01
C HIS A 188 13.33 -19.95 -12.69
N PRO A 189 14.41 -20.51 -12.06
CA PRO A 189 14.55 -21.94 -11.80
C PRO A 189 13.36 -22.57 -11.05
N TYR A 190 12.74 -21.84 -10.13
CA TYR A 190 11.59 -22.34 -9.36
C TYR A 190 10.37 -22.65 -10.22
N ARG A 191 10.25 -22.09 -11.42
CA ARG A 191 9.14 -22.41 -12.32
C ARG A 191 9.22 -23.86 -12.82
N TRP A 192 10.42 -24.40 -12.90
CA TRP A 192 10.74 -25.76 -13.38
C TRP A 192 10.76 -26.82 -12.29
N LEU A 193 10.87 -26.43 -11.00
CA LEU A 193 10.86 -27.36 -9.89
C LEU A 193 9.45 -27.94 -9.68
N MET A 194 9.29 -29.23 -9.95
CA MET A 194 8.02 -29.93 -9.79
C MET A 194 7.83 -30.45 -8.37
N LYS A 195 8.79 -31.25 -7.86
CA LYS A 195 8.68 -31.96 -6.58
C LYS A 195 8.56 -31.04 -5.35
N ALA A 196 9.20 -29.87 -5.42
CA ALA A 196 9.17 -28.87 -4.34
C ALA A 196 7.83 -28.11 -4.25
N PHE A 197 6.94 -28.28 -5.22
CA PHE A 197 5.67 -27.57 -5.33
C PHE A 197 4.51 -28.55 -5.63
N ASN A 198 3.72 -28.27 -6.64
CA ASN A 198 2.50 -28.99 -6.98
C ASN A 198 2.67 -30.14 -7.98
N GLY A 199 3.88 -30.57 -8.22
CA GLY A 199 4.20 -31.66 -9.17
C GLY A 199 4.19 -31.27 -10.66
N SER A 200 4.01 -29.99 -10.99
CA SER A 200 3.98 -29.50 -12.37
C SER A 200 4.93 -28.34 -12.61
N VAL A 201 5.30 -28.12 -13.86
CA VAL A 201 6.02 -26.93 -14.32
C VAL A 201 5.03 -25.76 -14.40
N GLU A 202 5.49 -24.53 -14.08
CA GLU A 202 4.68 -23.33 -14.19
C GLU A 202 4.98 -22.59 -15.50
N ASN A 203 4.11 -22.76 -16.49
CA ASN A 203 4.27 -22.16 -17.83
C ASN A 203 3.45 -20.87 -18.02
N GLU A 204 2.45 -20.61 -17.17
CA GLU A 204 1.63 -19.41 -17.33
C GLU A 204 2.34 -18.14 -16.89
N THR A 205 1.96 -17.04 -17.50
CA THR A 205 2.42 -15.70 -17.11
C THR A 205 1.53 -15.09 -16.03
N ALA A 206 2.09 -14.17 -15.28
CA ALA A 206 1.31 -13.34 -14.37
C ALA A 206 0.26 -12.54 -15.15
N PRO A 207 -0.92 -12.26 -14.56
CA PRO A 207 -1.86 -11.32 -15.15
C PRO A 207 -1.22 -9.93 -15.25
N LYS A 208 -1.61 -9.16 -16.26
CA LYS A 208 -1.20 -7.77 -16.39
C LYS A 208 -1.67 -6.99 -15.16
N LEU A 209 -0.77 -6.24 -14.53
CA LEU A 209 -1.14 -5.30 -13.47
C LEU A 209 -1.90 -4.14 -14.09
N LEU A 210 -2.96 -3.71 -13.42
CA LEU A 210 -3.68 -2.51 -13.79
C LEU A 210 -2.85 -1.27 -13.43
N ASP A 211 -2.91 -0.25 -14.27
CA ASP A 211 -2.40 1.07 -13.91
C ASP A 211 -3.46 1.87 -13.11
N GLY A 212 -3.04 3.00 -12.54
CA GLY A 212 -3.92 3.82 -11.71
C GLY A 212 -5.13 4.37 -12.47
N LYS A 213 -5.01 4.64 -13.77
CA LYS A 213 -6.11 5.09 -14.61
C LYS A 213 -7.12 3.96 -14.85
N GLU A 214 -6.63 2.76 -15.16
CA GLU A 214 -7.48 1.57 -15.34
C GLU A 214 -8.26 1.26 -14.04
N VAL A 215 -7.63 1.41 -12.87
CA VAL A 215 -8.31 1.25 -11.57
C VAL A 215 -9.33 2.35 -11.35
N HIS A 216 -8.98 3.61 -11.55
CA HIS A 216 -9.88 4.74 -11.40
C HIS A 216 -11.12 4.60 -12.30
N ASP A 217 -10.93 4.24 -13.58
CA ASP A 217 -12.03 4.07 -14.54
C ASP A 217 -12.99 2.94 -14.12
N ARG A 218 -12.53 1.95 -13.36
CA ARG A 218 -13.40 0.88 -12.83
C ARG A 218 -14.21 1.30 -11.61
N VAL A 219 -13.70 2.23 -10.80
CA VAL A 219 -14.31 2.56 -9.49
C VAL A 219 -15.00 3.90 -9.44
N LYS A 220 -14.75 4.82 -10.39
CA LYS A 220 -15.28 6.19 -10.39
C LYS A 220 -16.80 6.29 -10.33
N ASP A 221 -17.51 5.28 -10.87
CA ASP A 221 -18.97 5.24 -10.92
C ASP A 221 -19.60 4.36 -9.81
N ILE A 222 -18.76 3.82 -8.89
CA ILE A 222 -19.25 3.01 -7.78
C ILE A 222 -19.80 3.94 -6.69
N ILE A 223 -21.09 3.83 -6.44
CA ILE A 223 -21.74 4.53 -5.34
C ILE A 223 -21.63 3.67 -4.09
N THR A 224 -20.84 4.11 -3.12
CA THR A 224 -20.72 3.45 -1.83
C THR A 224 -21.92 3.81 -0.93
N ILE A 225 -22.59 2.80 -0.38
CA ILE A 225 -23.67 2.97 0.59
C ILE A 225 -23.14 2.55 1.95
N PHE A 226 -22.95 3.53 2.84
CA PHE A 226 -22.43 3.30 4.18
C PHE A 226 -23.52 2.77 5.13
N GLY A 227 -23.10 2.13 6.24
CA GLY A 227 -23.97 1.67 7.31
C GLY A 227 -24.81 0.43 6.98
N LYS A 228 -24.57 -0.24 5.85
CA LYS A 228 -25.14 -1.58 5.57
C LYS A 228 -24.14 -2.64 5.99
N THR A 229 -24.44 -3.32 7.07
CA THR A 229 -23.75 -4.53 7.52
C THR A 229 -24.33 -5.77 6.84
#